data_4e62eac0d215595f6104618481ae40d1
#
_entry.id   4e62eac0d215595f6104618481ae40d1
#
_cell.length_a   1.000
_cell.length_b   1.000
_cell.length_c   1.000
_cell.angle_alpha   90.00
_cell.angle_beta   90.00
_cell.angle_gamma   90.00
#
_symmetry.space_group_name_H-M   'P 1'
#
loop_
_entity.id
_entity.type
_entity.pdbx_description
1 polymer ?
#
loop_
_entity_poly.entity_id
_entity_poly.type
_entity_poly.pdbx_seq_one_letter_code
_entity_poly.pdbx_strand_id
1 'polypeptide(L)'
;MTRSFFPLRSRDFSHIRVLRQNWIKKGLNEIFSIGPAKTYGCGVFKDIEELLPAHYLVCNAAGLHTECYWKLESKPHTDSYEQTVEKTAFLVRDAIRRQIISDVPVCTFLSGGVDSSLVSAVCSAELKKKNKQLTTFSFDFKDNHKYFTANAFQPSMDRPFVDIMVKYLGSDHHYLECDNVTQADLLYTSVEAEIC
;
A
#
# COMPACT_ATOMS: atom_id res chain seq x y z
N MET A 1 -21.22 15.63 14.55
CA MET A 1 -19.95 15.00 14.99
C MET A 1 -19.65 13.88 14.02
N THR A 2 -18.84 14.16 13.02
CA THR A 2 -18.37 13.16 12.05
C THR A 2 -17.34 12.27 12.75
N ARG A 3 -17.67 11.03 13.03
CA ARG A 3 -16.71 10.05 13.51
C ARG A 3 -16.05 9.44 12.28
N SER A 4 -14.75 9.67 12.12
CA SER A 4 -13.94 8.98 11.13
C SER A 4 -13.82 7.52 11.54
N PHE A 5 -14.27 6.60 10.68
CA PHE A 5 -14.01 5.18 10.86
C PHE A 5 -12.62 4.89 10.26
N PHE A 6 -11.68 4.51 11.09
CA PHE A 6 -10.41 3.98 10.63
C PHE A 6 -10.60 2.54 10.17
N PRO A 7 -9.85 2.06 9.18
CA PRO A 7 -9.86 0.65 8.84
C PRO A 7 -9.36 -0.14 10.06
N LEU A 8 -10.27 -0.88 10.70
CA LEU A 8 -9.94 -1.76 11.80
C LEU A 8 -9.26 -3.00 11.24
N ARG A 9 -8.13 -3.40 11.79
CA ARG A 9 -7.49 -4.69 11.50
C ARG A 9 -8.26 -5.81 12.20
N SER A 10 -8.12 -7.04 11.73
CA SER A 10 -8.80 -8.21 12.31
C SER A 10 -8.55 -8.36 13.81
N ARG A 11 -7.35 -8.04 14.30
CA ARG A 11 -7.01 -8.05 15.74
C ARG A 11 -7.81 -7.05 16.58
N ASP A 12 -8.26 -5.94 15.97
CA ASP A 12 -9.04 -4.92 16.70
C ASP A 12 -10.39 -5.48 17.10
N PHE A 13 -10.91 -6.48 16.39
CA PHE A 13 -12.16 -7.17 16.69
C PHE A 13 -12.00 -8.20 17.82
N SER A 14 -10.80 -8.72 18.08
CA SER A 14 -10.56 -9.69 19.17
C SER A 14 -10.80 -9.09 20.56
N HIS A 15 -10.65 -7.78 20.69
CA HIS A 15 -10.91 -7.04 21.92
C HIS A 15 -12.36 -6.58 22.09
N ILE A 16 -13.20 -6.74 21.04
CA ILE A 16 -14.63 -6.43 21.13
C ILE A 16 -15.34 -7.64 21.71
N ARG A 17 -15.66 -7.60 23.02
CA ARG A 17 -16.27 -8.72 23.76
C ARG A 17 -17.54 -9.31 23.15
N VAL A 18 -18.23 -8.59 22.26
CA VAL A 18 -19.47 -9.00 21.62
C VAL A 18 -19.22 -9.83 20.36
N LEU A 19 -18.06 -9.71 19.71
CA LEU A 19 -17.75 -10.43 18.48
C LEU A 19 -17.11 -11.77 18.81
N ARG A 20 -17.82 -12.86 18.51
CA ARG A 20 -17.23 -14.19 18.52
C ARG A 20 -16.49 -14.42 17.20
N GLN A 21 -15.25 -14.90 17.27
CA GLN A 21 -14.45 -15.25 16.10
C GLN A 21 -14.98 -16.54 15.44
N ASN A 22 -16.20 -16.50 14.95
CA ASN A 22 -16.81 -17.61 14.25
C ASN A 22 -16.55 -17.45 12.76
N TRP A 23 -15.73 -18.33 12.22
CA TRP A 23 -15.45 -18.40 10.80
C TRP A 23 -16.68 -18.82 10.01
N ILE A 24 -16.90 -18.23 8.84
CA ILE A 24 -17.93 -18.72 7.91
C ILE A 24 -17.27 -19.48 6.77
N LYS A 25 -17.91 -20.59 6.36
CA LYS A 25 -17.39 -21.45 5.29
C LYS A 25 -17.10 -20.67 4.00
N LYS A 26 -17.97 -19.71 3.66
CA LYS A 26 -17.77 -18.86 2.47
C LYS A 26 -16.48 -18.03 2.60
N GLY A 27 -16.25 -17.39 3.74
CA GLY A 27 -15.04 -16.58 3.95
C GLY A 27 -13.75 -17.39 3.91
N LEU A 28 -13.75 -18.59 4.50
CA LEU A 28 -12.61 -19.51 4.40
C LEU A 28 -12.34 -19.96 2.95
N ASN A 29 -13.41 -20.29 2.21
CA ASN A 29 -13.27 -20.65 0.80
C ASN A 29 -12.65 -19.51 -0.02
N GLU A 30 -13.03 -18.26 0.25
CA GLU A 30 -12.43 -17.10 -0.42
C GLU A 30 -10.91 -17.02 -0.18
N ILE A 31 -10.47 -17.15 1.07
CA ILE A 31 -9.04 -17.12 1.43
C ILE A 31 -8.26 -18.22 0.70
N PHE A 32 -8.77 -19.45 0.70
CA PHE A 32 -8.04 -20.59 0.14
C PHE A 32 -8.18 -20.76 -1.37
N SER A 33 -9.19 -20.16 -2.01
CA SER A 33 -9.43 -20.34 -3.45
C SER A 33 -8.93 -19.19 -4.31
N ILE A 34 -9.03 -17.96 -3.82
CA ILE A 34 -8.74 -16.74 -4.60
C ILE A 34 -7.41 -16.10 -4.17
N GLY A 35 -6.82 -16.57 -3.08
CA GLY A 35 -5.60 -16.00 -2.51
C GLY A 35 -5.85 -14.62 -1.88
N PRO A 36 -5.04 -13.59 -2.22
CA PRO A 36 -5.19 -12.27 -1.61
C PRO A 36 -6.43 -11.50 -2.08
N ALA A 37 -7.06 -11.94 -3.17
CA ALA A 37 -8.32 -11.38 -3.64
C ALA A 37 -9.51 -11.98 -2.88
N LYS A 38 -10.62 -11.24 -2.83
CA LYS A 38 -11.89 -11.70 -2.25
C LYS A 38 -13.07 -11.09 -2.98
N THR A 39 -14.21 -11.71 -2.86
CA THR A 39 -15.47 -11.13 -3.36
C THR A 39 -15.83 -9.91 -2.52
N TYR A 40 -16.12 -8.81 -3.16
CA TYR A 40 -16.50 -7.56 -2.49
C TYR A 40 -17.68 -7.76 -1.53
N GLY A 41 -17.57 -7.15 -0.36
CA GLY A 41 -18.57 -7.25 0.71
C GLY A 41 -18.52 -8.57 1.49
N CYS A 42 -17.64 -9.51 1.14
CA CYS A 42 -17.52 -10.77 1.84
C CYS A 42 -16.61 -10.62 3.07
N GLY A 43 -17.15 -10.88 4.25
CA GLY A 43 -16.40 -11.02 5.48
C GLY A 43 -15.92 -12.47 5.67
N VAL A 44 -14.88 -12.65 6.46
CA VAL A 44 -14.35 -13.98 6.85
C VAL A 44 -15.08 -14.51 8.09
N PHE A 45 -15.46 -13.62 8.98
CA PHE A 45 -16.14 -13.93 10.22
C PHE A 45 -17.65 -13.69 10.09
N LYS A 46 -18.43 -14.46 10.88
CA LYS A 46 -19.86 -14.26 10.98
C LYS A 46 -20.17 -12.86 11.50
N ASP A 47 -21.19 -12.24 10.95
CA ASP A 47 -21.70 -10.91 11.33
C ASP A 47 -20.68 -9.76 11.12
N ILE A 48 -19.63 -10.02 10.32
CA ILE A 48 -18.67 -9.00 9.86
C ILE A 48 -18.73 -8.93 8.33
N GLU A 49 -19.04 -7.75 7.82
CA GLU A 49 -19.11 -7.46 6.40
C GLU A 49 -18.10 -6.39 6.04
N GLU A 50 -17.58 -6.45 4.82
CA GLU A 50 -16.71 -5.43 4.29
C GLU A 50 -17.51 -4.27 3.71
N LEU A 51 -17.13 -3.05 4.04
CA LEU A 51 -17.62 -1.88 3.33
C LEU A 51 -17.10 -1.91 1.89
N LEU A 52 -18.00 -1.80 0.92
CA LEU A 52 -17.63 -1.83 -0.50
C LEU A 52 -16.62 -0.72 -0.85
N PRO A 53 -15.69 -0.95 -1.79
CA PRO A 53 -14.81 0.10 -2.28
C PRO A 53 -15.60 1.32 -2.75
N ALA A 54 -15.02 2.50 -2.53
CA ALA A 54 -15.63 3.79 -2.88
C ALA A 54 -16.98 4.08 -2.21
N HIS A 55 -17.25 3.44 -1.06
CA HIS A 55 -18.40 3.74 -0.22
C HIS A 55 -17.95 4.33 1.11
N TYR A 56 -18.80 5.12 1.72
CA TYR A 56 -18.67 5.51 3.11
C TYR A 56 -19.90 5.06 3.91
N LEU A 57 -19.70 4.86 5.19
CA LEU A 57 -20.74 4.45 6.12
C LEU A 57 -20.94 5.54 7.17
N VAL A 58 -22.20 5.93 7.36
CA VAL A 58 -22.62 6.82 8.43
C VAL A 58 -23.41 6.03 9.45
N CYS A 59 -23.00 6.11 10.70
CA CYS A 59 -23.73 5.54 11.83
C CYS A 59 -24.30 6.68 12.69
N ASN A 60 -25.62 6.71 12.88
CA ASN A 60 -26.30 7.69 13.69
C ASN A 60 -27.49 7.04 14.44
N ALA A 61 -28.30 7.86 15.13
CA ALA A 61 -29.46 7.36 15.86
C ALA A 61 -30.54 6.72 14.98
N ALA A 62 -30.58 7.03 13.67
CA ALA A 62 -31.49 6.43 12.70
C ALA A 62 -30.99 5.09 12.13
N GLY A 63 -29.74 4.72 12.43
CA GLY A 63 -29.14 3.45 11.98
C GLY A 63 -27.87 3.63 11.14
N LEU A 64 -27.59 2.62 10.32
CA LEU A 64 -26.46 2.57 9.41
C LEU A 64 -26.90 2.97 8.00
N HIS A 65 -26.16 3.87 7.38
CA HIS A 65 -26.38 4.31 6.01
C HIS A 65 -25.07 4.27 5.22
N THR A 66 -25.09 3.64 4.04
CA THR A 66 -23.92 3.55 3.15
C THR A 66 -24.22 4.27 1.84
N GLU A 67 -23.25 5.02 1.36
CA GLU A 67 -23.32 5.71 0.07
C GLU A 67 -22.06 5.50 -0.75
N CYS A 68 -22.25 5.35 -2.06
CA CYS A 68 -21.17 5.29 -3.03
C CYS A 68 -20.76 6.70 -3.43
N TYR A 69 -19.52 7.11 -3.11
CA TYR A 69 -19.00 8.45 -3.47
C TYR A 69 -18.20 8.46 -4.76
N TRP A 70 -17.84 7.30 -5.29
CA TRP A 70 -17.06 7.20 -6.53
C TRP A 70 -17.37 5.89 -7.27
N LYS A 71 -17.37 5.96 -8.59
CA LYS A 71 -17.47 4.80 -9.49
C LYS A 71 -16.44 4.93 -10.60
N LEU A 72 -15.81 3.80 -10.95
CA LEU A 72 -15.01 3.73 -12.15
C LEU A 72 -15.94 3.69 -13.37
N GLU A 73 -15.79 4.67 -14.24
CA GLU A 73 -16.58 4.77 -15.46
C GLU A 73 -15.66 4.72 -16.69
N SER A 74 -16.00 3.87 -17.65
CA SER A 74 -15.33 3.85 -18.93
C SER A 74 -15.96 4.93 -19.83
N LYS A 75 -15.13 5.86 -20.30
CA LYS A 75 -15.57 6.95 -21.19
C LYS A 75 -14.68 6.98 -22.43
N PRO A 76 -15.20 7.46 -23.59
CA PRO A 76 -14.37 7.70 -24.75
C PRO A 76 -13.22 8.65 -24.41
N HIS A 77 -12.02 8.30 -24.85
CA HIS A 77 -10.84 9.16 -24.67
C HIS A 77 -10.73 10.10 -25.86
N THR A 78 -10.84 11.41 -25.60
CA THR A 78 -10.87 12.46 -26.62
C THR A 78 -9.64 13.37 -26.63
N ASP A 79 -8.76 13.21 -25.66
CA ASP A 79 -7.54 14.01 -25.56
C ASP A 79 -6.49 13.55 -26.55
N SER A 80 -5.64 14.48 -27.05
CA SER A 80 -4.44 14.11 -27.78
C SER A 80 -3.43 13.38 -26.89
N TYR A 81 -2.41 12.78 -27.50
CA TYR A 81 -1.34 12.13 -26.75
C TYR A 81 -0.67 13.11 -25.76
N GLU A 82 -0.33 14.30 -26.22
CA GLU A 82 0.32 15.34 -25.41
C GLU A 82 -0.57 15.77 -24.23
N GLN A 83 -1.86 16.02 -24.50
CA GLN A 83 -2.82 16.35 -23.45
C GLN A 83 -2.98 15.22 -22.42
N THR A 84 -2.96 13.98 -22.88
CA THR A 84 -3.02 12.80 -22.01
C THR A 84 -1.80 12.74 -21.10
N VAL A 85 -0.60 12.95 -21.64
CA VAL A 85 0.65 12.96 -20.87
C VAL A 85 0.62 14.08 -19.80
N GLU A 86 0.22 15.28 -20.19
CA GLU A 86 0.16 16.41 -19.25
C GLU A 86 -0.87 16.19 -18.13
N LYS A 87 -2.07 15.72 -18.47
CA LYS A 87 -3.10 15.41 -17.48
C LYS A 87 -2.67 14.30 -16.54
N THR A 88 -2.10 13.23 -17.07
CA THR A 88 -1.59 12.12 -16.27
C THR A 88 -0.49 12.59 -15.32
N ALA A 89 0.47 13.35 -15.82
CA ALA A 89 1.54 13.90 -15.00
C ALA A 89 1.02 14.82 -13.89
N PHE A 90 0.01 15.64 -14.18
CA PHE A 90 -0.64 16.48 -13.19
C PHE A 90 -1.34 15.64 -12.12
N LEU A 91 -2.19 14.69 -12.53
CA LEU A 91 -2.98 13.86 -11.62
C LEU A 91 -2.10 13.01 -10.70
N VAL A 92 -1.05 12.40 -11.25
CA VAL A 92 -0.12 11.59 -10.45
C VAL A 92 0.61 12.46 -9.42
N ARG A 93 1.13 13.62 -9.82
CA ARG A 93 1.79 14.54 -8.90
C ARG A 93 0.84 15.07 -7.82
N ASP A 94 -0.39 15.43 -8.19
CA ASP A 94 -1.41 15.90 -7.25
C ASP A 94 -1.79 14.81 -6.25
N ALA A 95 -2.00 13.57 -6.72
CA ALA A 95 -2.30 12.43 -5.87
C ALA A 95 -1.19 12.19 -4.83
N ILE A 96 0.07 12.19 -5.25
CA ILE A 96 1.20 12.02 -4.33
C ILE A 96 1.27 13.17 -3.32
N ARG A 97 1.14 14.42 -3.77
CA ARG A 97 1.18 15.60 -2.90
C ARG A 97 0.12 15.58 -1.81
N ARG A 98 -1.10 15.15 -2.15
CA ARG A 98 -2.19 15.04 -1.19
C ARG A 98 -1.95 13.97 -0.13
N GLN A 99 -1.17 12.95 -0.44
CA GLN A 99 -0.87 11.84 0.48
C GLN A 99 0.35 12.06 1.37
N ILE A 100 1.15 13.10 1.12
CA ILE A 100 2.32 13.43 1.96
C ILE A 100 1.93 14.17 3.25
N ILE A 101 0.65 14.52 3.42
CA ILE A 101 0.17 15.22 4.62
C ILE A 101 0.21 14.24 5.79
N SER A 102 1.10 14.51 6.76
CA SER A 102 1.35 13.63 7.90
C SER A 102 1.84 14.42 9.10
N ASP A 103 1.46 13.98 10.29
CA ASP A 103 1.92 14.49 11.58
C ASP A 103 3.26 13.87 12.03
N VAL A 104 3.71 12.83 11.30
CA VAL A 104 4.98 12.13 11.54
C VAL A 104 5.90 12.24 10.32
N PRO A 105 7.21 11.98 10.47
CA PRO A 105 8.12 11.94 9.33
C PRO A 105 7.66 10.94 8.26
N VAL A 106 7.66 11.36 6.99
CA VAL A 106 7.31 10.54 5.84
C VAL A 106 8.58 9.94 5.26
N CYS A 107 8.53 8.64 4.98
CA CYS A 107 9.55 7.91 4.24
C CYS A 107 8.93 7.22 3.02
N THR A 108 9.77 6.76 2.09
CA THR A 108 9.32 5.98 0.93
C THR A 108 10.13 4.69 0.78
N PHE A 109 9.48 3.65 0.28
CA PHE A 109 10.19 2.48 -0.23
C PHE A 109 10.68 2.77 -1.65
N LEU A 110 11.93 2.45 -1.92
CA LEU A 110 12.60 2.68 -3.20
C LEU A 110 13.10 1.34 -3.76
N SER A 111 12.45 0.84 -4.78
CA SER A 111 12.80 -0.45 -5.42
C SER A 111 13.64 -0.28 -6.70
N GLY A 112 13.95 0.94 -7.10
CA GLY A 112 14.62 1.22 -8.37
C GLY A 112 13.67 1.16 -9.60
N GLY A 113 12.44 0.70 -9.45
CA GLY A 113 11.42 0.73 -10.49
C GLY A 113 10.87 2.14 -10.72
N VAL A 114 10.19 2.33 -11.87
CA VAL A 114 9.68 3.65 -12.30
C VAL A 114 8.70 4.24 -11.29
N ASP A 115 7.77 3.45 -10.76
CA ASP A 115 6.71 3.92 -9.87
C ASP A 115 7.27 4.42 -8.54
N SER A 116 8.08 3.60 -7.87
CA SER A 116 8.71 3.97 -6.59
C SER A 116 9.65 5.16 -6.74
N SER A 117 10.36 5.24 -7.86
CA SER A 117 11.24 6.36 -8.20
C SER A 117 10.45 7.65 -8.39
N LEU A 118 9.34 7.62 -9.11
CA LEU A 118 8.46 8.77 -9.32
C LEU A 118 7.85 9.27 -8.00
N VAL A 119 7.31 8.36 -7.18
CA VAL A 119 6.76 8.70 -5.87
C VAL A 119 7.84 9.36 -5.01
N SER A 120 9.02 8.73 -4.90
CA SER A 120 10.13 9.26 -4.10
C SER A 120 10.65 10.61 -4.62
N ALA A 121 10.65 10.82 -5.94
CA ALA A 121 11.07 12.10 -6.53
C ALA A 121 10.10 13.23 -6.17
N VAL A 122 8.79 13.00 -6.25
CA VAL A 122 7.79 14.00 -5.85
C VAL A 122 7.85 14.27 -4.35
N CYS A 123 7.96 13.22 -3.52
CA CYS A 123 8.10 13.36 -2.06
C CYS A 123 9.36 14.16 -1.70
N SER A 124 10.50 13.85 -2.29
CA SER A 124 11.76 14.58 -2.06
C SER A 124 11.62 16.05 -2.44
N ALA A 125 11.02 16.36 -3.59
CA ALA A 125 10.81 17.72 -4.03
C ALA A 125 9.92 18.53 -3.06
N GLU A 126 8.85 17.93 -2.55
CA GLU A 126 7.95 18.60 -1.60
C GLU A 126 8.58 18.76 -0.21
N LEU A 127 9.37 17.79 0.26
CA LEU A 127 10.08 17.89 1.53
C LEU A 127 11.21 18.94 1.48
N LYS A 128 11.93 19.03 0.35
CA LYS A 128 12.97 20.06 0.15
C LYS A 128 12.42 21.48 0.25
N LYS A 129 11.18 21.73 -0.18
CA LYS A 129 10.53 23.05 0.00
C LYS A 129 10.36 23.42 1.49
N LYS A 130 10.33 22.41 2.35
CA LYS A 130 10.21 22.57 3.81
C LYS A 130 11.56 22.41 4.53
N ASN A 131 12.70 22.45 3.79
CA ASN A 131 14.05 22.18 4.29
C ASN A 131 14.18 20.82 5.01
N LYS A 132 13.46 19.81 4.53
CA LYS A 132 13.49 18.45 5.06
C LYS A 132 14.09 17.52 4.01
N GLN A 133 14.87 16.54 4.47
CA GLN A 133 15.39 15.44 3.65
C GLN A 133 14.41 14.28 3.66
N LEU A 134 14.27 13.59 2.53
CA LEU A 134 13.50 12.35 2.43
C LEU A 134 14.33 11.19 2.94
N THR A 135 13.76 10.38 3.83
CA THR A 135 14.29 9.05 4.18
C THR A 135 13.71 8.01 3.25
N THR A 136 14.56 7.15 2.70
CA THR A 136 14.14 6.07 1.79
C THR A 136 14.65 4.72 2.28
N PHE A 137 13.88 3.67 2.03
CA PHE A 137 14.21 2.30 2.39
C PHE A 137 14.16 1.40 1.17
N SER A 138 15.11 0.48 1.05
CA SER A 138 15.08 -0.61 0.10
C SER A 138 15.28 -1.93 0.80
N PHE A 139 14.62 -2.96 0.29
CA PHE A 139 14.83 -4.32 0.75
C PHE A 139 15.76 -5.04 -0.22
N ASP A 140 16.70 -5.81 0.29
CA ASP A 140 17.56 -6.70 -0.50
C ASP A 140 17.88 -7.97 0.29
N PHE A 141 18.27 -9.01 -0.42
CA PHE A 141 18.79 -10.21 0.20
C PHE A 141 20.31 -10.10 0.40
N LYS A 142 20.77 -10.59 1.53
CA LYS A 142 22.19 -10.66 1.84
C LYS A 142 22.93 -11.45 0.75
N ASP A 143 24.00 -10.89 0.25
CA ASP A 143 24.80 -11.49 -0.83
C ASP A 143 24.03 -11.70 -2.16
N ASN A 144 22.93 -10.97 -2.39
CA ASN A 144 22.11 -11.10 -3.60
C ASN A 144 22.96 -11.04 -4.89
N HIS A 145 23.97 -10.17 -4.92
CA HIS A 145 24.89 -10.05 -6.06
C HIS A 145 25.63 -11.32 -6.44
N LYS A 146 25.78 -12.28 -5.51
CA LYS A 146 26.43 -13.57 -5.78
C LYS A 146 25.49 -14.63 -6.32
N TYR A 147 24.21 -14.55 -5.97
CA TYR A 147 23.23 -15.59 -6.23
C TYR A 147 22.15 -15.19 -7.22
N PHE A 148 22.09 -13.91 -7.58
CA PHE A 148 21.09 -13.40 -8.52
C PHE A 148 21.25 -14.05 -9.89
N THR A 149 20.15 -14.58 -10.40
CA THR A 149 20.06 -15.08 -11.78
C THR A 149 18.93 -14.33 -12.47
N ALA A 150 19.28 -13.62 -13.55
CA ALA A 150 18.30 -12.89 -14.35
C ALA A 150 17.26 -13.82 -14.96
N ASN A 151 16.02 -13.39 -15.00
CA ASN A 151 14.90 -14.09 -15.64
C ASN A 151 14.01 -13.10 -16.40
N ALA A 152 12.97 -13.62 -17.06
CA ALA A 152 12.09 -12.79 -17.90
C ALA A 152 11.33 -11.69 -17.13
N PHE A 153 11.06 -11.90 -15.81
CA PHE A 153 10.35 -10.93 -14.97
C PHE A 153 11.31 -9.99 -14.24
N GLN A 154 12.52 -10.44 -13.94
CA GLN A 154 13.55 -9.66 -13.26
C GLN A 154 14.87 -9.78 -14.04
N PRO A 155 15.05 -8.96 -15.08
CA PRO A 155 16.22 -9.04 -15.97
C PRO A 155 17.51 -8.49 -15.35
N SER A 156 17.42 -7.75 -14.24
CA SER A 156 18.54 -7.15 -13.53
C SER A 156 18.23 -7.03 -12.04
N MET A 157 19.28 -6.88 -11.23
CA MET A 157 19.14 -6.51 -9.80
C MET A 157 18.60 -5.08 -9.68
N ASP A 158 17.83 -4.83 -8.63
CA ASP A 158 17.26 -3.51 -8.34
C ASP A 158 18.29 -2.52 -7.79
N ARG A 159 19.26 -2.99 -7.03
CA ARG A 159 20.23 -2.17 -6.28
C ARG A 159 20.93 -1.10 -7.12
N PRO A 160 21.44 -1.37 -8.34
CA PRO A 160 22.06 -0.32 -9.17
C PRO A 160 21.12 0.84 -9.50
N PHE A 161 19.85 0.57 -9.71
CA PHE A 161 18.83 1.60 -9.99
C PHE A 161 18.46 2.37 -8.72
N VAL A 162 18.41 1.69 -7.58
CA VAL A 162 18.24 2.32 -6.26
C VAL A 162 19.37 3.31 -6.01
N ASP A 163 20.63 2.91 -6.20
CA ASP A 163 21.81 3.76 -5.97
C ASP A 163 21.77 5.02 -6.84
N ILE A 164 21.36 4.89 -8.10
CA ILE A 164 21.18 6.04 -9.00
C ILE A 164 20.13 7.00 -8.44
N MET A 165 19.01 6.47 -8.00
CA MET A 165 17.91 7.28 -7.46
C MET A 165 18.27 7.92 -6.12
N VAL A 166 18.91 7.21 -5.21
CA VAL A 166 19.41 7.76 -3.94
C VAL A 166 20.30 8.96 -4.17
N LYS A 167 21.25 8.84 -5.11
CA LYS A 167 22.15 9.93 -5.49
C LYS A 167 21.38 11.11 -6.09
N TYR A 168 20.42 10.85 -6.97
CA TYR A 168 19.60 11.88 -7.61
C TYR A 168 18.72 12.63 -6.59
N LEU A 169 18.10 11.90 -5.68
CA LEU A 169 17.21 12.45 -4.66
C LEU A 169 17.99 13.18 -3.55
N GLY A 170 19.21 12.76 -3.27
CA GLY A 170 19.94 13.16 -2.08
C GLY A 170 19.21 12.70 -0.81
N SER A 171 18.61 11.52 -0.85
CA SER A 171 17.85 10.96 0.29
C SER A 171 18.78 10.35 1.33
N ASP A 172 18.30 10.32 2.58
CA ASP A 172 18.87 9.47 3.62
C ASP A 172 18.37 8.05 3.41
N HIS A 173 19.23 7.17 2.91
CA HIS A 173 18.83 5.85 2.42
C HIS A 173 19.31 4.71 3.31
N HIS A 174 18.42 3.76 3.58
CA HIS A 174 18.69 2.58 4.38
C HIS A 174 18.35 1.31 3.61
N TYR A 175 19.34 0.41 3.44
CA TYR A 175 19.14 -0.93 2.94
C TYR A 175 18.71 -1.85 4.09
N LEU A 176 17.56 -2.49 3.94
CA LEU A 176 17.08 -3.54 4.83
C LEU A 176 17.48 -4.88 4.20
N GLU A 177 18.57 -5.44 4.70
CA GLU A 177 19.09 -6.71 4.20
C GLU A 177 18.69 -7.86 5.13
N CYS A 178 18.16 -8.93 4.58
CA CYS A 178 17.91 -10.15 5.34
C CYS A 178 18.53 -11.38 4.64
N ASP A 179 18.84 -12.38 5.41
CA ASP A 179 19.16 -13.72 4.90
C ASP A 179 17.94 -14.64 5.00
N ASN A 180 18.04 -15.82 4.38
CA ASN A 180 16.95 -16.78 4.34
C ASN A 180 16.52 -17.28 5.72
N VAL A 181 17.45 -17.34 6.68
CA VAL A 181 17.16 -17.79 8.06
C VAL A 181 16.34 -16.72 8.77
N THR A 182 16.81 -15.48 8.74
CA THR A 182 16.08 -14.35 9.33
C THR A 182 14.70 -14.19 8.70
N GLN A 183 14.56 -14.38 7.38
CA GLN A 183 13.27 -14.32 6.71
C GLN A 183 12.33 -15.42 7.18
N ALA A 184 12.81 -16.65 7.34
CA ALA A 184 12.02 -17.75 7.84
C ALA A 184 11.55 -17.51 9.28
N ASP A 185 12.44 -17.02 10.15
CA ASP A 185 12.11 -16.70 11.55
C ASP A 185 11.08 -15.56 11.67
N LEU A 186 11.17 -14.57 10.77
CA LEU A 186 10.23 -13.46 10.74
C LEU A 186 8.87 -13.83 10.12
N LEU A 187 8.75 -14.95 9.43
CA LEU A 187 7.50 -15.39 8.82
C LEU A 187 6.38 -15.52 9.87
N TYR A 188 6.65 -16.15 10.98
CA TYR A 188 5.68 -16.29 12.08
C TYR A 188 5.29 -14.94 12.65
N THR A 189 6.26 -14.06 12.89
CA THR A 189 6.00 -12.70 13.38
C THR A 189 5.17 -11.88 12.40
N SER A 190 5.41 -12.04 11.10
CA SER A 190 4.62 -11.38 10.04
C SER A 190 3.17 -11.88 10.03
N VAL A 191 2.99 -13.21 10.14
CA VAL A 191 1.66 -13.82 10.23
C VAL A 191 0.93 -13.33 11.47
N GLU A 192 1.59 -13.32 12.64
CA GLU A 192 1.02 -12.76 13.87
C GLU A 192 0.66 -11.28 13.72
N ALA A 193 1.48 -10.49 13.07
CA ALA A 193 1.22 -9.06 12.86
C ALA A 193 0.03 -8.78 11.92
N GLU A 194 -0.29 -9.72 11.01
CA GLU A 194 -1.40 -9.58 10.08
C GLU A 194 -2.70 -10.24 10.57
N ILE A 195 -2.59 -11.32 11.34
CA ILE A 195 -3.74 -12.10 11.82
C ILE A 195 -4.20 -11.65 13.20
N CYS A 196 -3.29 -11.09 14.00
CA CYS A 196 -3.59 -10.49 15.31
C CYS A 196 -3.88 -8.98 15.14
#